data_7b58106e020e412ce456723cb5cb72ca
#
_entry.id   7b58106e020e412ce456723cb5cb72ca
#
_cell.length_a   1.000
_cell.length_b   1.000
_cell.length_c   1.000
_cell.angle_alpha   90.00
_cell.angle_beta   90.00
_cell.angle_gamma   90.00
#
_symmetry.space_group_name_H-M   'P 1'
#
loop_
_entity.id
_entity.type
_entity.pdbx_description
1 polymer ?
#
loop_
_entity_poly.entity_id
_entity_poly.type
_entity_poly.pdbx_seq_one_letter_code
_entity_poly.pdbx_strand_id
1 'polypeptide(L)'
;PMPSDQKRNMMNASSNFDIICSVLRAIRNGEKVKVHSPGVCGEIGGYPYIIDGSNGTVTSYFDTSIFTMEEMREANRRSIYLDGIENVSDGKLYYTRELVRKVQDVFSQDLPAVVDFDSLDSTDRFLIDRIIVPNM
;
A
#
# COMPACT_ATOMS: atom_id res chain seq x y z
N PRO A 1 6.65 -22.23 3.48
CA PRO A 1 7.46 -21.33 2.67
C PRO A 1 6.60 -20.77 1.54
N MET A 2 6.41 -19.46 1.52
CA MET A 2 5.82 -18.85 0.32
C MET A 2 6.79 -19.09 -0.83
N PRO A 3 6.32 -19.52 -2.00
CA PRO A 3 7.20 -19.66 -3.15
C PRO A 3 7.82 -18.31 -3.42
N SER A 4 9.14 -18.30 -3.51
CA SER A 4 9.90 -17.09 -3.85
C SER A 4 9.48 -16.61 -5.25
N ASP A 5 9.10 -15.36 -5.35
CA ASP A 5 8.20 -15.02 -6.32
C ASP A 5 8.60 -14.16 -7.44
N GLN A 6 9.29 -14.77 -8.41
CA GLN A 6 9.29 -14.27 -9.78
C GLN A 6 7.86 -13.91 -10.27
N LYS A 7 6.86 -14.72 -9.94
CA LYS A 7 5.45 -14.44 -10.32
C LYS A 7 4.90 -13.16 -9.68
N ARG A 8 5.16 -12.95 -8.40
CA ARG A 8 4.71 -11.72 -7.69
C ARG A 8 5.42 -10.49 -8.23
N ASN A 9 6.73 -10.58 -8.45
CA ASN A 9 7.51 -9.48 -9.05
C ASN A 9 7.05 -9.15 -10.47
N MET A 10 6.72 -10.16 -11.28
CA MET A 10 6.15 -9.95 -12.62
C MET A 10 4.77 -9.30 -12.56
N MET A 11 3.90 -9.70 -11.63
CA MET A 11 2.59 -9.07 -11.44
C MET A 11 2.73 -7.60 -11.03
N ASN A 12 3.61 -7.29 -10.10
CA ASN A 12 3.86 -5.91 -9.68
C ASN A 12 4.44 -5.06 -10.82
N ALA A 13 5.40 -5.61 -11.57
CA ALA A 13 5.98 -4.93 -12.72
C ALA A 13 4.94 -4.68 -13.83
N SER A 14 4.09 -5.66 -14.13
CA SER A 14 2.98 -5.51 -15.09
C SER A 14 2.00 -4.44 -14.66
N SER A 15 1.57 -4.46 -13.39
CA SER A 15 0.65 -3.45 -12.85
C SER A 15 1.21 -2.03 -12.93
N ASN A 16 2.48 -1.84 -12.57
CA ASN A 16 3.13 -0.54 -12.70
C ASN A 16 3.26 -0.09 -14.16
N PHE A 17 3.59 -1.02 -15.06
CA PHE A 17 3.68 -0.75 -16.50
C PHE A 17 2.34 -0.32 -17.07
N ASP A 18 1.25 -0.98 -16.70
CA ASP A 18 -0.11 -0.63 -17.15
C ASP A 18 -0.51 0.79 -16.70
N ILE A 19 -0.14 1.21 -15.49
CA ILE A 19 -0.38 2.57 -15.02
C ILE A 19 0.43 3.58 -15.86
N ILE A 20 1.71 3.32 -16.10
CA ILE A 20 2.56 4.17 -16.93
C ILE A 20 1.98 4.30 -18.35
N CYS A 21 1.59 3.19 -18.97
CA CYS A 21 0.96 3.20 -20.28
C CYS A 21 -0.35 4.01 -20.29
N SER A 22 -1.14 3.89 -19.23
CA SER A 22 -2.40 4.64 -19.08
C SER A 22 -2.17 6.14 -18.98
N VAL A 23 -1.17 6.58 -18.22
CA VAL A 23 -0.77 7.99 -18.17
C VAL A 23 -0.31 8.48 -19.55
N LEU A 24 0.52 7.70 -20.24
CA LEU A 24 1.00 8.07 -21.59
C LEU A 24 -0.13 8.15 -22.61
N ARG A 25 -1.13 7.27 -22.54
CA ARG A 25 -2.31 7.32 -23.41
C ARG A 25 -3.15 8.58 -23.13
N ALA A 26 -3.36 8.92 -21.88
CA ALA A 26 -4.05 10.16 -21.51
C ALA A 26 -3.30 11.39 -22.04
N ILE A 27 -1.97 11.44 -21.88
CA ILE A 27 -1.14 12.57 -22.34
C ILE A 27 -1.12 12.69 -23.87
N ARG A 28 -0.86 11.59 -24.57
CA ARG A 28 -0.62 11.61 -26.03
C ARG A 28 -1.88 11.66 -26.86
N ASN A 29 -2.90 10.94 -26.42
CA ASN A 29 -4.10 10.71 -27.22
C ASN A 29 -5.32 11.48 -26.67
N GLY A 30 -5.20 12.14 -25.53
CA GLY A 30 -6.34 12.75 -24.85
C GLY A 30 -7.37 11.73 -24.37
N GLU A 31 -6.95 10.49 -24.08
CA GLU A 31 -7.84 9.44 -23.65
C GLU A 31 -8.26 9.60 -22.19
N LYS A 32 -9.42 9.02 -21.89
CA LYS A 32 -9.89 8.81 -20.52
C LYS A 32 -9.73 7.35 -20.17
N VAL A 33 -8.87 7.05 -19.21
CA VAL A 33 -8.45 5.68 -18.87
C VAL A 33 -8.77 5.37 -17.42
N LYS A 34 -9.40 4.22 -17.18
CA LYS A 34 -9.62 3.69 -15.83
C LYS A 34 -8.39 2.90 -15.39
N VAL A 35 -7.92 3.14 -14.19
CA VAL A 35 -6.77 2.47 -13.58
C VAL A 35 -7.05 2.18 -12.11
N HIS A 36 -6.20 1.34 -11.50
CA HIS A 36 -6.21 1.06 -10.07
C HIS A 36 -4.80 1.20 -9.53
N SER A 37 -4.62 1.97 -8.47
CA SER A 37 -3.31 2.18 -7.85
C SER A 37 -3.43 2.42 -6.35
N PRO A 38 -2.44 2.02 -5.54
CA PRO A 38 -2.36 2.44 -4.15
C PRO A 38 -1.90 3.90 -4.02
N GLY A 39 -2.22 4.51 -2.88
CA GLY A 39 -1.65 5.80 -2.47
C GLY A 39 -2.09 7.03 -3.27
N VAL A 40 -3.20 6.96 -4.00
CA VAL A 40 -3.70 8.10 -4.80
C VAL A 40 -4.21 9.20 -3.89
N CYS A 41 -3.76 10.43 -4.13
CA CYS A 41 -4.18 11.64 -3.39
C CYS A 41 -4.02 11.54 -1.87
N GLY A 42 -3.03 10.78 -1.38
CA GLY A 42 -2.78 10.59 0.05
C GLY A 42 -3.71 9.60 0.77
N GLU A 43 -4.61 8.96 0.05
CA GLU A 43 -5.45 7.89 0.60
C GLU A 43 -4.64 6.61 0.83
N ILE A 44 -4.91 5.92 1.94
CA ILE A 44 -4.25 4.66 2.29
C ILE A 44 -4.99 3.50 1.62
N GLY A 45 -4.25 2.64 0.92
CA GLY A 45 -4.79 1.48 0.23
C GLY A 45 -4.95 1.68 -1.27
N GLY A 46 -5.66 0.77 -1.93
CA GLY A 46 -5.86 0.77 -3.38
C GLY A 46 -7.22 1.33 -3.76
N TYR A 47 -7.24 2.17 -4.79
CA TYR A 47 -8.46 2.80 -5.29
C TYR A 47 -8.55 2.73 -6.82
N PRO A 48 -9.76 2.50 -7.36
CA PRO A 48 -10.02 2.75 -8.77
C PRO A 48 -10.06 4.27 -9.02
N TYR A 49 -9.40 4.72 -10.06
CA TYR A 49 -9.44 6.12 -10.47
C TYR A 49 -9.35 6.28 -11.98
N ILE A 50 -9.65 7.47 -12.43
CA ILE A 50 -9.68 7.84 -13.83
C ILE A 50 -8.54 8.82 -14.09
N ILE A 51 -7.74 8.55 -15.11
CA ILE A 51 -6.81 9.51 -15.69
C ILE A 51 -7.47 10.07 -16.94
N ASP A 52 -7.70 11.38 -16.97
CA ASP A 52 -8.48 12.06 -18.02
C ASP A 52 -7.60 13.09 -18.74
N GLY A 53 -7.29 12.83 -19.99
CA GLY A 53 -6.54 13.73 -20.88
C GLY A 53 -7.41 14.46 -21.90
N SER A 54 -8.74 14.29 -21.87
CA SER A 54 -9.67 14.72 -22.93
C SER A 54 -9.73 16.25 -23.14
N ASN A 55 -9.31 17.03 -22.14
CA ASN A 55 -9.34 18.51 -22.20
C ASN A 55 -7.99 19.16 -22.46
N GLY A 56 -7.01 18.42 -22.97
CA GLY A 56 -5.66 18.93 -23.21
C GLY A 56 -4.79 19.09 -21.95
N THR A 57 -5.36 18.85 -20.78
CA THR A 57 -4.65 18.79 -19.50
C THR A 57 -4.98 17.46 -18.83
N VAL A 58 -3.94 16.75 -18.37
CA VAL A 58 -4.15 15.48 -17.66
C VAL A 58 -4.57 15.75 -16.23
N THR A 59 -5.74 15.24 -15.89
CA THR A 59 -6.29 15.26 -14.52
C THR A 59 -6.54 13.86 -14.02
N SER A 60 -6.64 13.67 -12.71
CA SER A 60 -7.01 12.39 -12.12
C SER A 60 -8.04 12.59 -11.01
N TYR A 61 -8.97 11.64 -10.89
CA TYR A 61 -9.98 11.62 -9.86
C TYR A 61 -10.47 10.20 -9.59
N PHE A 62 -11.03 9.96 -8.39
CA PHE A 62 -11.52 8.64 -8.02
C PHE A 62 -12.70 8.20 -8.87
N ASP A 63 -12.71 6.93 -9.30
CA ASP A 63 -13.86 6.33 -9.96
C ASP A 63 -14.88 5.87 -8.94
N THR A 64 -15.89 6.70 -8.69
CA THR A 64 -17.00 6.40 -7.77
C THR A 64 -18.22 5.84 -8.47
N SER A 65 -18.08 5.30 -9.68
CA SER A 65 -19.22 4.80 -10.48
C SER A 65 -19.85 3.52 -9.92
N ILE A 66 -19.10 2.75 -9.12
CA ILE A 66 -19.57 1.47 -8.52
C ILE A 66 -19.65 1.58 -7.00
N PHE A 67 -18.62 2.14 -6.37
CA PHE A 67 -18.53 2.28 -4.92
C PHE A 67 -18.34 3.74 -4.54
N THR A 68 -18.91 4.13 -3.43
CA THR A 68 -18.67 5.45 -2.83
C THR A 68 -17.26 5.53 -2.23
N MET A 69 -16.75 6.74 -2.05
CA MET A 69 -15.46 6.93 -1.36
C MET A 69 -15.46 6.35 0.05
N GLU A 70 -16.58 6.44 0.77
CA GLU A 70 -16.71 5.91 2.13
C GLU A 70 -16.62 4.38 2.15
N GLU A 71 -17.30 3.70 1.23
CA GLU A 71 -17.21 2.24 1.09
C GLU A 71 -15.79 1.78 0.77
N MET A 72 -15.11 2.50 -0.13
CA MET A 72 -13.73 2.19 -0.50
C MET A 72 -12.76 2.42 0.67
N ARG A 73 -12.92 3.53 1.42
CA ARG A 73 -12.11 3.80 2.62
C ARG A 73 -12.31 2.74 3.69
N GLU A 74 -13.55 2.34 3.93
CA GLU A 74 -13.85 1.32 4.93
C GLU A 74 -13.25 -0.04 4.53
N ALA A 75 -13.36 -0.43 3.26
CA ALA A 75 -12.74 -1.65 2.76
C ALA A 75 -11.22 -1.65 2.93
N ASN A 76 -10.55 -0.54 2.59
CA ASN A 76 -9.12 -0.39 2.76
C ASN A 76 -8.71 -0.39 4.25
N ARG A 77 -9.45 0.31 5.12
CA ARG A 77 -9.21 0.32 6.57
C ARG A 77 -9.26 -1.09 7.16
N ARG A 78 -10.25 -1.89 6.77
CA ARG A 78 -10.37 -3.29 7.21
C ARG A 78 -9.20 -4.14 6.71
N SER A 79 -8.76 -3.96 5.47
CA SER A 79 -7.62 -4.69 4.90
C SER A 79 -6.34 -4.36 5.63
N ILE A 80 -6.07 -3.07 5.89
CA ILE A 80 -4.89 -2.61 6.61
C ILE A 80 -4.87 -3.16 8.05
N TYR A 81 -6.02 -3.20 8.70
CA TYR A 81 -6.13 -3.80 10.03
C TYR A 81 -5.79 -5.30 10.03
N LEU A 82 -6.19 -6.04 9.00
CA LEU A 82 -5.81 -7.45 8.82
C LEU A 82 -4.31 -7.64 8.60
N ASP A 83 -3.64 -6.65 8.02
CA ASP A 83 -2.17 -6.63 7.88
C ASP A 83 -1.46 -6.24 9.19
N GLY A 84 -2.21 -6.02 10.27
CA GLY A 84 -1.68 -5.67 11.58
C GLY A 84 -1.40 -4.19 11.79
N ILE A 85 -1.91 -3.31 10.90
CA ILE A 85 -1.76 -1.87 11.00
C ILE A 85 -3.08 -1.26 11.50
N GLU A 86 -3.03 -0.56 12.62
CA GLU A 86 -4.19 0.13 13.19
C GLU A 86 -4.40 1.51 12.56
N ASN A 87 -3.32 2.23 12.33
CA ASN A 87 -3.37 3.58 11.77
C ASN A 87 -2.02 3.99 11.16
N VAL A 88 -2.07 4.97 10.26
CA VAL A 88 -0.90 5.71 9.77
C VAL A 88 -1.25 7.20 9.81
N SER A 89 -0.55 7.97 10.63
CA SER A 89 -0.75 9.42 10.75
C SER A 89 0.51 10.11 11.26
N ASP A 90 0.67 11.36 10.88
CA ASP A 90 1.75 12.24 11.38
C ASP A 90 3.16 11.63 11.24
N GLY A 91 3.42 10.95 10.12
CA GLY A 91 4.71 10.29 9.86
C GLY A 91 4.94 9.05 10.73
N LYS A 92 3.90 8.48 11.32
CA LYS A 92 3.98 7.30 12.19
C LYS A 92 3.04 6.21 11.74
N LEU A 93 3.49 4.97 11.89
CA LEU A 93 2.69 3.77 11.71
C LEU A 93 2.41 3.15 13.07
N TYR A 94 1.16 2.82 13.32
CA TYR A 94 0.69 2.19 14.55
C TYR A 94 0.31 0.74 14.26
N TYR A 95 0.96 -0.20 14.94
CA TYR A 95 0.61 -1.61 14.86
C TYR A 95 -0.57 -1.95 15.76
N THR A 96 -1.37 -2.94 15.34
CA THR A 96 -2.42 -3.49 16.19
C THR A 96 -1.83 -4.20 17.40
N ARG A 97 -2.52 -4.16 18.53
CA ARG A 97 -2.11 -4.92 19.73
C ARG A 97 -1.99 -6.41 19.47
N GLU A 98 -2.81 -6.93 18.56
CA GLU A 98 -2.77 -8.33 18.17
C GLU A 98 -1.46 -8.69 17.47
N LEU A 99 -1.00 -7.88 16.53
CA LEU A 99 0.28 -8.09 15.86
C LEU A 99 1.45 -8.05 16.86
N VAL A 100 1.50 -7.01 17.71
CA VAL A 100 2.55 -6.87 18.73
C VAL A 100 2.60 -8.11 19.64
N ARG A 101 1.44 -8.58 20.11
CA ARG A 101 1.35 -9.78 20.92
C ARG A 101 1.80 -11.03 20.15
N LYS A 102 1.37 -11.21 18.91
CA LYS A 102 1.77 -12.36 18.09
C LYS A 102 3.28 -12.41 17.86
N VAL A 103 3.91 -11.26 17.65
CA VAL A 103 5.39 -11.20 17.52
C VAL A 103 6.06 -11.63 18.82
N GLN A 104 5.56 -11.17 19.96
CA GLN A 104 6.06 -11.59 21.26
C GLN A 104 5.86 -13.09 21.48
N ASP A 105 4.68 -13.61 21.20
CA ASP A 105 4.32 -15.03 21.41
C ASP A 105 5.15 -15.97 20.52
N VAL A 106 5.43 -15.57 19.27
CA VAL A 106 6.11 -16.43 18.28
C VAL A 106 7.62 -16.28 18.32
N PHE A 107 8.11 -15.04 18.44
CA PHE A 107 9.54 -14.74 18.33
C PHE A 107 10.20 -14.37 19.66
N SER A 108 9.41 -14.24 20.74
CA SER A 108 9.88 -13.74 22.04
C SER A 108 10.59 -12.38 21.95
N GLN A 109 10.11 -11.52 21.04
CA GLN A 109 10.63 -10.19 20.79
C GLN A 109 9.55 -9.13 20.99
N ASP A 110 9.92 -8.00 21.58
CA ASP A 110 9.04 -6.86 21.80
C ASP A 110 9.01 -5.96 20.56
N LEU A 111 8.04 -6.16 19.67
CA LEU A 111 7.84 -5.27 18.53
C LEU A 111 7.38 -3.90 19.01
N PRO A 112 8.04 -2.79 18.61
CA PRO A 112 7.55 -1.46 18.91
C PRO A 112 6.12 -1.27 18.39
N ALA A 113 5.20 -0.82 19.25
CA ALA A 113 3.80 -0.60 18.86
C ALA A 113 3.65 0.57 17.86
N VAL A 114 4.63 1.46 17.81
CA VAL A 114 4.66 2.64 16.93
C VAL A 114 6.00 2.70 16.22
N VAL A 115 5.98 2.87 14.91
CA VAL A 115 7.15 3.10 14.08
C VAL A 115 7.11 4.53 13.58
N ASP A 116 8.15 5.30 13.87
CA ASP A 116 8.34 6.64 13.35
C ASP A 116 9.07 6.55 12.00
N PHE A 117 8.56 7.17 10.96
CA PHE A 117 9.16 7.11 9.62
C PHE A 117 10.52 7.80 9.56
N ASP A 118 10.80 8.74 10.46
CA ASP A 118 12.12 9.37 10.56
C ASP A 118 13.17 8.43 11.17
N SER A 119 12.74 7.31 11.77
CA SER A 119 13.61 6.31 12.41
C SER A 119 13.43 4.89 11.84
N LEU A 120 13.02 4.76 10.57
CA LEU A 120 12.79 3.47 9.90
C LEU A 120 14.02 2.56 9.96
N ASP A 121 15.23 3.09 9.83
CA ASP A 121 16.48 2.31 9.89
C ASP A 121 16.63 1.51 11.18
N SER A 122 16.18 2.06 12.32
CA SER A 122 16.25 1.37 13.60
C SER A 122 15.25 0.21 13.67
N THR A 123 14.07 0.38 13.09
CA THR A 123 13.05 -0.67 13.00
C THR A 123 13.49 -1.77 12.05
N ASP A 124 14.07 -1.41 10.90
CA ASP A 124 14.60 -2.37 9.92
C ASP A 124 15.70 -3.26 10.56
N ARG A 125 16.68 -2.64 11.23
CA ARG A 125 17.72 -3.38 11.96
C ARG A 125 17.13 -4.30 13.03
N PHE A 126 16.16 -3.82 13.80
CA PHE A 126 15.47 -4.67 14.79
C PHE A 126 14.82 -5.89 14.13
N LEU A 127 14.08 -5.71 13.03
CA LEU A 127 13.43 -6.81 12.33
C LEU A 127 14.45 -7.80 11.75
N ILE A 128 15.53 -7.31 11.15
CA ILE A 128 16.60 -8.15 10.59
C ILE A 128 17.28 -8.94 11.72
N ASP A 129 17.82 -8.27 12.72
CA ASP A 129 18.68 -8.85 13.72
C ASP A 129 17.94 -9.74 14.72
N ARG A 130 16.70 -9.42 15.02
CA ARG A 130 15.94 -10.08 16.09
C ARG A 130 14.87 -11.05 15.60
N ILE A 131 14.39 -10.88 14.37
CA ILE A 131 13.31 -11.71 13.82
C ILE A 131 13.79 -12.51 12.61
N ILE A 132 14.37 -11.86 11.60
CA ILE A 132 14.72 -12.53 10.34
C ILE A 132 15.92 -13.45 10.52
N VAL A 133 17.07 -12.91 10.89
CA VAL A 133 18.32 -13.69 10.99
C VAL A 133 18.22 -14.88 11.94
N PRO A 134 17.65 -14.77 13.15
CA PRO A 134 17.54 -15.92 14.04
C PRO A 134 16.60 -17.03 13.55
N ASN A 135 15.73 -16.75 12.57
CA ASN A 135 14.74 -17.70 12.06
C ASN A 135 15.02 -18.17 10.61
N MET A 136 16.15 -17.80 10.04
CA MET A 136 16.66 -18.32 8.76
C MET A 136 17.36 -19.66 8.94
#